data_6d701245635644f10bef09ad0b3cebaa
#
_entry.id   6d701245635644f10bef09ad0b3cebaa
#
_cell.length_a   1.000
_cell.length_b   1.000
_cell.length_c   1.000
_cell.angle_alpha   90.00
_cell.angle_beta   90.00
_cell.angle_gamma   90.00
#
_symmetry.space_group_name_H-M   'P 1'
#
loop_
_entity.id
_entity.type
_entity.pdbx_description
1 polymer ?
#
loop_
_entity_poly.entity_id
_entity_poly.type
_entity_poly.pdbx_seq_one_letter_code
_entity_poly.pdbx_strand_id
1 'polypeptide(L)'
;MKTIILSMALFFVANINAQWSYKLITDGFDDPYKVAYTESDGLSYLKLEKSEGKLIFFLKGGYFCDDELLVDFVFSTATENYKSSLIGQKSESSEIVFFSWDLMNESADFVAWFKKCSTLKIRINESHCTSNYYTFSMGKSTSALDFMTKE
;
A
#
# COMPACT_ATOMS: atom_id res chain seq x y z
N MET A 1 9.61 -43.07 39.57
CA MET A 1 9.90 -41.65 39.22
C MET A 1 9.54 -41.45 37.74
N LYS A 2 8.45 -40.73 37.44
CA LYS A 2 8.01 -40.47 36.08
C LYS A 2 8.49 -39.04 35.72
N THR A 3 9.42 -38.95 34.80
CA THR A 3 9.95 -37.69 34.31
C THR A 3 8.96 -37.10 33.29
N ILE A 4 8.30 -36.02 33.66
CA ILE A 4 7.44 -35.25 32.77
C ILE A 4 8.34 -34.31 31.95
N ILE A 5 8.53 -34.61 30.64
CA ILE A 5 9.18 -33.71 29.70
C ILE A 5 8.14 -32.70 29.27
N LEU A 6 8.26 -31.48 29.78
CA LEU A 6 7.45 -30.35 29.40
C LEU A 6 8.01 -29.79 28.08
N SER A 7 7.42 -30.19 26.93
CA SER A 7 7.72 -29.62 25.63
C SER A 7 7.21 -28.19 25.57
N MET A 8 8.09 -27.24 25.76
CA MET A 8 7.83 -25.82 25.57
C MET A 8 7.85 -25.52 24.06
N ALA A 9 6.66 -25.57 23.46
CA ALA A 9 6.49 -25.13 22.07
C ALA A 9 6.73 -23.62 22.01
N LEU A 10 7.90 -23.19 21.57
CA LEU A 10 8.17 -21.81 21.19
C LEU A 10 7.35 -21.51 19.94
N PHE A 11 6.21 -20.87 20.11
CA PHE A 11 5.52 -20.18 19.03
C PHE A 11 6.38 -18.99 18.61
N PHE A 12 7.20 -19.17 17.60
CA PHE A 12 7.74 -18.06 16.83
C PHE A 12 6.56 -17.40 16.12
N VAL A 13 5.96 -16.39 16.72
CA VAL A 13 5.14 -15.43 15.99
C VAL A 13 6.13 -14.70 15.12
N ALA A 14 6.23 -15.13 13.84
CA ALA A 14 6.86 -14.34 12.81
C ALA A 14 6.03 -13.05 12.70
N ASN A 15 6.47 -11.99 13.37
CA ASN A 15 6.03 -10.64 13.07
C ASN A 15 6.49 -10.36 11.63
N ILE A 16 5.63 -10.68 10.67
CA ILE A 16 5.77 -10.18 9.30
C ILE A 16 5.43 -8.69 9.42
N ASN A 17 6.41 -7.92 9.89
CA ASN A 17 6.39 -6.47 9.79
C ASN A 17 6.59 -6.16 8.32
N ALA A 18 5.50 -6.18 7.53
CA ALA A 18 5.51 -5.59 6.22
C ALA A 18 5.93 -4.13 6.41
N GLN A 19 7.13 -3.84 6.00
CA GLN A 19 7.76 -2.56 6.21
C GLN A 19 7.95 -1.89 4.85
N TRP A 20 7.64 -0.61 4.78
CA TRP A 20 7.95 0.15 3.59
C TRP A 20 9.44 0.09 3.27
N SER A 21 9.76 -0.29 2.03
CA SER A 21 11.08 -0.21 1.43
C SER A 21 11.11 0.99 0.48
N TYR A 22 12.22 1.70 0.42
CA TYR A 22 12.38 2.86 -0.46
C TYR A 22 13.79 2.92 -1.03
N LYS A 23 13.89 3.34 -2.30
CA LYS A 23 15.15 3.40 -3.04
C LYS A 23 15.10 4.46 -4.14
N LEU A 24 16.28 4.89 -4.56
CA LEU A 24 16.50 5.62 -5.79
C LEU A 24 16.77 4.61 -6.91
N ILE A 25 16.03 4.69 -8.00
CA ILE A 25 16.25 3.87 -9.20
C ILE A 25 17.11 4.67 -10.17
N THR A 26 18.16 4.05 -10.67
CA THR A 26 19.06 4.60 -11.67
C THR A 26 19.33 3.51 -12.70
N ASP A 27 18.74 3.61 -13.86
CA ASP A 27 18.94 2.62 -14.94
C ASP A 27 19.99 3.06 -15.96
N GLY A 28 20.45 4.31 -15.85
CA GLY A 28 21.48 4.87 -16.72
C GLY A 28 20.97 5.44 -18.05
N PHE A 29 19.66 5.39 -18.27
CA PHE A 29 19.00 5.94 -19.47
C PHE A 29 18.16 7.18 -19.13
N ASP A 30 17.42 7.12 -18.02
CA ASP A 30 16.53 8.18 -17.56
C ASP A 30 17.08 8.87 -16.31
N ASP A 31 16.51 10.02 -15.97
CA ASP A 31 16.81 10.70 -14.71
C ASP A 31 16.46 9.81 -13.52
N PRO A 32 17.29 9.80 -12.47
CA PRO A 32 17.02 9.01 -11.28
C PRO A 32 15.66 9.35 -10.67
N TYR A 33 14.86 8.32 -10.36
CA TYR A 33 13.56 8.51 -9.73
C TYR A 33 13.41 7.73 -8.42
N LYS A 34 12.59 8.28 -7.51
CA LYS A 34 12.37 7.71 -6.19
C LYS A 34 11.20 6.74 -6.21
N VAL A 35 11.36 5.62 -5.51
CA VAL A 35 10.30 4.61 -5.32
C VAL A 35 10.23 4.22 -3.85
N ALA A 36 9.02 4.14 -3.33
CA ALA A 36 8.73 3.50 -2.05
C ALA A 36 7.62 2.46 -2.24
N TYR A 37 7.74 1.29 -1.62
CA TYR A 37 6.76 0.23 -1.75
C TYR A 37 6.62 -0.60 -0.47
N THR A 38 5.44 -1.21 -0.31
CA THR A 38 5.15 -2.23 0.70
C THR A 38 4.35 -3.35 0.06
N GLU A 39 4.56 -4.57 0.53
CA GLU A 39 3.91 -5.76 0.00
C GLU A 39 2.81 -6.24 0.96
N SER A 40 1.79 -6.85 0.39
CA SER A 40 0.79 -7.66 1.07
C SER A 40 1.16 -9.14 0.96
N ASP A 41 0.24 -10.02 1.29
CA ASP A 41 0.39 -11.47 1.33
C ASP A 41 0.67 -12.07 -0.07
N GLY A 42 1.87 -11.87 -0.60
CA GLY A 42 2.39 -12.57 -1.76
C GLY A 42 2.56 -11.72 -3.02
N LEU A 43 1.54 -11.44 -3.82
CA LEU A 43 1.70 -10.84 -5.16
C LEU A 43 1.26 -9.38 -5.27
N SER A 44 0.59 -8.87 -4.24
CA SER A 44 0.06 -7.50 -4.23
C SER A 44 1.00 -6.54 -3.54
N TYR A 45 1.15 -5.34 -4.10
CA TYR A 45 1.96 -4.29 -3.47
C TYR A 45 1.33 -2.90 -3.64
N LEU A 46 1.64 -2.02 -2.69
CA LEU A 46 1.47 -0.58 -2.83
C LEU A 46 2.81 0.03 -3.19
N LYS A 47 2.80 0.96 -4.14
CA LYS A 47 3.99 1.70 -4.57
C LYS A 47 3.68 3.18 -4.66
N LEU A 48 4.59 3.99 -4.15
CA LEU A 48 4.69 5.42 -4.44
C LEU A 48 5.85 5.61 -5.41
N GLU A 49 5.64 6.37 -6.46
CA GLU A 49 6.65 6.71 -7.44
C GLU A 49 6.61 8.20 -7.73
N LYS A 50 7.78 8.85 -7.75
CA LYS A 50 7.92 10.24 -8.15
C LYS A 50 8.54 10.28 -9.53
N SER A 51 7.76 10.67 -10.51
CA SER A 51 8.17 10.84 -11.89
C SER A 51 7.77 12.23 -12.37
N GLU A 52 8.66 12.95 -13.05
CA GLU A 52 8.43 14.30 -13.57
C GLU A 52 7.89 15.29 -12.51
N GLY A 53 8.37 15.17 -11.28
CA GLY A 53 7.93 16.00 -10.16
C GLY A 53 6.56 15.63 -9.57
N LYS A 54 5.83 14.70 -10.18
CA LYS A 54 4.53 14.23 -9.70
C LYS A 54 4.68 12.95 -8.90
N LEU A 55 3.95 12.86 -7.79
CA LEU A 55 3.85 11.66 -6.99
C LEU A 55 2.62 10.87 -7.44
N ILE A 56 2.82 9.59 -7.73
CA ILE A 56 1.78 8.67 -8.16
C ILE A 56 1.73 7.50 -7.17
N PHE A 57 0.53 7.12 -6.79
CA PHE A 57 0.27 5.98 -5.94
C PHE A 57 -0.26 4.83 -6.80
N PHE A 58 0.35 3.67 -6.67
CA PHE A 58 0.00 2.46 -7.41
C PHE A 58 -0.42 1.36 -6.46
N LEU A 59 -1.47 0.64 -6.83
CA LEU A 59 -1.82 -0.65 -6.26
C LEU A 59 -1.67 -1.71 -7.36
N LYS A 60 -0.76 -2.64 -7.19
CA LYS A 60 -0.74 -3.88 -7.97
C LYS A 60 -1.54 -4.94 -7.23
N GLY A 61 -2.43 -5.59 -7.95
CA GLY A 61 -3.30 -6.63 -7.40
C GLY A 61 -3.52 -7.76 -8.41
N GLY A 62 -4.73 -8.26 -8.43
CA GLY A 62 -5.19 -9.20 -9.45
C GLY A 62 -5.59 -8.49 -10.74
N TYR A 63 -6.30 -9.20 -11.60
CA TYR A 63 -6.86 -8.65 -12.83
C TYR A 63 -8.06 -7.74 -12.50
N PHE A 64 -8.10 -6.56 -13.10
CA PHE A 64 -9.18 -5.58 -12.98
C PHE A 64 -9.95 -5.49 -14.30
N CYS A 65 -11.27 -5.55 -14.23
CA CYS A 65 -12.15 -5.60 -15.40
C CYS A 65 -12.52 -4.21 -15.91
N ASP A 66 -12.85 -3.30 -14.99
CA ASP A 66 -13.32 -1.97 -15.33
C ASP A 66 -12.15 -1.01 -15.54
N ASP A 67 -12.32 0.02 -16.39
CA ASP A 67 -11.27 1.02 -16.67
C ASP A 67 -11.19 2.06 -15.56
N GLU A 68 -12.34 2.46 -15.01
CA GLU A 68 -12.47 3.31 -13.84
C GLU A 68 -12.95 2.47 -12.66
N LEU A 69 -12.22 2.52 -11.56
CA LEU A 69 -12.42 1.68 -10.41
C LEU A 69 -12.75 2.53 -9.18
N LEU A 70 -13.89 2.27 -8.56
CA LEU A 70 -14.19 2.85 -7.24
C LEU A 70 -13.41 2.09 -6.18
N VAL A 71 -12.48 2.75 -5.54
CA VAL A 71 -11.58 2.18 -4.55
C VAL A 71 -11.86 2.76 -3.17
N ASP A 72 -12.24 1.88 -2.25
CA ASP A 72 -12.46 2.23 -0.85
C ASP A 72 -11.21 1.92 -0.03
N PHE A 73 -10.84 2.87 0.81
CA PHE A 73 -9.72 2.79 1.75
C PHE A 73 -10.23 2.79 3.18
N VAL A 74 -9.72 1.89 4.00
CA VAL A 74 -9.94 1.89 5.44
C VAL A 74 -8.58 1.93 6.13
N PHE A 75 -8.25 3.08 6.69
CA PHE A 75 -7.06 3.30 7.49
C PHE A 75 -7.38 2.97 8.94
N SER A 76 -6.58 2.13 9.57
CA SER A 76 -6.79 1.69 10.95
C SER A 76 -5.56 1.97 11.82
N THR A 77 -5.82 2.50 13.02
CA THR A 77 -4.88 2.52 14.15
C THR A 77 -5.35 1.53 15.21
N ALA A 78 -4.73 1.49 16.36
CA ALA A 78 -5.18 0.64 17.46
C ALA A 78 -6.58 1.02 17.99
N THR A 79 -7.00 2.27 17.83
CA THR A 79 -8.21 2.82 18.47
C THR A 79 -9.22 3.42 17.51
N GLU A 80 -8.81 3.74 16.28
CA GLU A 80 -9.63 4.52 15.34
C GLU A 80 -9.56 3.98 13.93
N ASN A 81 -10.60 4.25 13.14
CA ASN A 81 -10.64 3.99 11.71
C ASN A 81 -11.08 5.24 10.95
N TYR A 82 -10.48 5.44 9.77
CA TYR A 82 -10.90 6.45 8.80
C TYR A 82 -11.20 5.77 7.48
N LYS A 83 -12.25 6.21 6.80
CA LYS A 83 -12.67 5.69 5.50
C LYS A 83 -12.64 6.79 4.47
N SER A 84 -12.16 6.46 3.30
CA SER A 84 -12.16 7.33 2.13
C SER A 84 -12.41 6.50 0.88
N SER A 85 -12.92 7.12 -0.17
CA SER A 85 -13.11 6.47 -1.47
C SER A 85 -12.58 7.38 -2.56
N LEU A 86 -11.88 6.80 -3.53
CA LEU A 86 -11.32 7.50 -4.69
C LEU A 86 -11.62 6.71 -5.96
N ILE A 87 -11.63 7.39 -7.08
CA ILE A 87 -11.65 6.76 -8.39
C ILE A 87 -10.20 6.58 -8.85
N GLY A 88 -9.83 5.33 -9.10
CA GLY A 88 -8.55 4.96 -9.68
C GLY A 88 -8.69 4.62 -11.16
N GLN A 89 -7.60 4.72 -11.89
CA GLN A 89 -7.52 4.33 -13.29
C GLN A 89 -6.72 3.04 -13.42
N LYS A 90 -7.22 2.14 -14.25
CA LYS A 90 -6.55 0.90 -14.58
C LYS A 90 -5.42 1.13 -15.57
N SER A 91 -4.30 0.44 -15.38
CA SER A 91 -3.23 0.38 -16.36
C SER A 91 -3.60 -0.50 -17.56
N GLU A 92 -2.88 -0.36 -18.66
CA GLU A 92 -3.05 -1.23 -19.86
C GLU A 92 -2.88 -2.72 -19.53
N SER A 93 -2.02 -3.08 -18.58
CA SER A 93 -1.83 -4.46 -18.14
C SER A 93 -3.01 -5.04 -17.36
N SER A 94 -3.98 -4.21 -16.98
CA SER A 94 -5.13 -4.57 -16.13
C SER A 94 -4.78 -5.15 -14.76
N GLU A 95 -3.54 -5.04 -14.31
CA GLU A 95 -3.07 -5.55 -13.00
C GLU A 95 -2.74 -4.43 -12.01
N ILE A 96 -2.72 -3.18 -12.48
CA ILE A 96 -2.34 -2.02 -11.68
C ILE A 96 -3.44 -0.97 -11.73
N VAL A 97 -3.80 -0.45 -10.56
CA VAL A 97 -4.63 0.74 -10.40
C VAL A 97 -3.73 1.86 -9.90
N PHE A 98 -3.85 3.03 -10.51
CA PHE A 98 -3.06 4.18 -10.11
C PHE A 98 -3.93 5.39 -9.78
N PHE A 99 -3.41 6.25 -8.90
CA PHE A 99 -4.05 7.46 -8.41
C PHE A 99 -3.05 8.60 -8.48
N SER A 100 -3.47 9.77 -8.95
CA SER A 100 -2.69 10.98 -8.77
C SER A 100 -2.62 11.34 -7.29
N TRP A 101 -1.42 11.61 -6.78
CA TRP A 101 -1.23 12.07 -5.41
C TRP A 101 -1.93 13.41 -5.14
N ASP A 102 -2.06 14.25 -6.16
CA ASP A 102 -2.74 15.53 -6.03
C ASP A 102 -4.20 15.33 -5.62
N LEU A 103 -4.91 14.37 -6.24
CA LEU A 103 -6.27 14.00 -5.85
C LEU A 103 -6.34 13.46 -4.41
N MET A 104 -5.34 12.70 -3.99
CA MET A 104 -5.26 12.18 -2.62
C MET A 104 -4.92 13.28 -1.62
N ASN A 105 -4.11 14.26 -2.02
CA ASN A 105 -3.66 15.37 -1.19
C ASN A 105 -4.72 16.47 -1.02
N GLU A 106 -5.70 16.58 -1.93
CA GLU A 106 -6.88 17.43 -1.75
C GLU A 106 -7.68 17.05 -0.49
N SER A 107 -7.57 15.79 -0.05
CA SER A 107 -8.03 15.34 1.26
C SER A 107 -6.89 15.39 2.26
N ALA A 108 -6.76 16.48 3.01
CA ALA A 108 -5.76 16.61 4.08
C ALA A 108 -5.82 15.43 5.07
N ASP A 109 -7.01 14.87 5.28
CA ASP A 109 -7.24 13.72 6.13
C ASP A 109 -6.62 12.44 5.55
N PHE A 110 -6.68 12.21 4.24
CA PHE A 110 -6.10 11.02 3.62
C PHE A 110 -4.59 10.92 3.90
N VAL A 111 -3.84 11.99 3.67
CA VAL A 111 -2.41 12.05 3.92
C VAL A 111 -2.08 11.88 5.40
N ALA A 112 -2.83 12.54 6.27
CA ALA A 112 -2.65 12.42 7.71
C ALA A 112 -2.89 10.97 8.18
N TRP A 113 -3.93 10.32 7.68
CA TRP A 113 -4.22 8.92 7.99
C TRP A 113 -3.22 7.94 7.38
N PHE A 114 -2.75 8.19 6.14
CA PHE A 114 -1.70 7.41 5.53
C PHE A 114 -0.42 7.38 6.38
N LYS A 115 -0.08 8.52 7.00
CA LYS A 115 1.10 8.63 7.88
C LYS A 115 0.93 7.90 9.22
N LYS A 116 -0.26 7.94 9.83
CA LYS A 116 -0.46 7.46 11.21
C LYS A 116 -1.01 6.05 11.33
N CYS A 117 -1.62 5.49 10.26
CA CYS A 117 -2.25 4.18 10.36
C CYS A 117 -1.23 3.04 10.49
N SER A 118 -1.61 2.00 11.19
CA SER A 118 -0.84 0.75 11.29
C SER A 118 -1.24 -0.26 10.22
N THR A 119 -2.48 -0.17 9.72
CA THR A 119 -3.03 -1.05 8.71
C THR A 119 -3.86 -0.26 7.71
N LEU A 120 -3.71 -0.59 6.44
CA LEU A 120 -4.53 -0.10 5.35
C LEU A 120 -5.24 -1.27 4.69
N LYS A 121 -6.58 -1.22 4.66
CA LYS A 121 -7.40 -2.14 3.86
C LYS A 121 -7.93 -1.40 2.65
N ILE A 122 -7.88 -2.06 1.51
CA ILE A 122 -8.34 -1.53 0.24
C ILE A 122 -9.37 -2.50 -0.33
N ARG A 123 -10.51 -1.96 -0.77
CA ARG A 123 -11.50 -2.70 -1.55
C ARG A 123 -11.65 -2.02 -2.90
N ILE A 124 -11.50 -2.77 -3.96
CA ILE A 124 -11.78 -2.32 -5.32
C ILE A 124 -13.16 -2.87 -5.70
N ASN A 125 -14.08 -1.95 -5.96
CA ASN A 125 -15.43 -2.29 -6.39
C ASN A 125 -15.48 -2.25 -7.92
N GLU A 126 -15.86 -3.37 -8.49
CA GLU A 126 -16.00 -3.54 -9.93
C GLU A 126 -17.44 -3.89 -10.27
N SER A 127 -17.94 -3.33 -11.38
CA SER A 127 -19.32 -3.57 -11.83
C SER A 127 -19.46 -4.89 -12.59
N HIS A 128 -18.40 -5.33 -13.25
CA HIS A 128 -18.41 -6.50 -14.13
C HIS A 128 -17.67 -7.72 -13.56
N CYS A 129 -16.94 -7.53 -12.47
CA CYS A 129 -16.18 -8.60 -11.81
C CYS A 129 -16.40 -8.61 -10.30
N THR A 130 -15.86 -9.63 -9.64
CA THR A 130 -15.87 -9.69 -8.18
C THR A 130 -14.95 -8.66 -7.58
N SER A 131 -15.41 -7.95 -6.56
CA SER A 131 -14.58 -6.99 -5.82
C SER A 131 -13.33 -7.64 -5.23
N ASN A 132 -12.22 -6.94 -5.33
CA ASN A 132 -10.93 -7.34 -4.79
C ASN A 132 -10.65 -6.68 -3.44
N TYR A 133 -9.98 -7.41 -2.53
CA TYR A 133 -9.67 -6.95 -1.18
C TYR A 133 -8.20 -7.15 -0.88
N TYR A 134 -7.57 -6.10 -0.32
CA TYR A 134 -6.16 -6.10 0.02
C TYR A 134 -5.96 -5.56 1.44
N THR A 135 -4.93 -6.05 2.12
CA THR A 135 -4.56 -5.56 3.45
C THR A 135 -3.06 -5.36 3.51
N PHE A 136 -2.63 -4.16 3.90
CA PHE A 136 -1.23 -3.77 3.98
C PHE A 136 -0.89 -3.33 5.41
N SER A 137 0.26 -3.74 5.88
CA SER A 137 0.87 -3.15 7.07
C SER A 137 1.52 -1.82 6.70
N MET A 138 1.27 -0.79 7.48
CA MET A 138 1.69 0.59 7.18
C MET A 138 2.87 1.06 8.04
N GLY A 139 3.59 0.12 8.67
CA GLY A 139 4.79 0.45 9.44
C GLY A 139 5.80 1.25 8.60
N LYS A 140 6.22 2.42 9.10
CA LYS A 140 7.14 3.36 8.43
C LYS A 140 6.59 4.06 7.18
N SER A 141 5.27 4.09 6.97
CA SER A 141 4.65 4.85 5.87
C SER A 141 5.03 6.35 5.90
N THR A 142 5.16 6.95 7.09
CA THR A 142 5.65 8.32 7.25
C THR A 142 7.05 8.50 6.66
N SER A 143 7.99 7.61 6.99
CA SER A 143 9.37 7.69 6.47
C SER A 143 9.42 7.49 4.96
N ALA A 144 8.59 6.58 4.42
CA ALA A 144 8.47 6.36 2.99
C ALA A 144 7.95 7.62 2.28
N LEU A 145 6.89 8.22 2.80
CA LEU A 145 6.34 9.45 2.22
C LEU A 145 7.31 10.62 2.31
N ASP A 146 7.99 10.78 3.46
CA ASP A 146 9.02 11.82 3.62
C ASP A 146 10.20 11.64 2.65
N PHE A 147 10.61 10.39 2.37
CA PHE A 147 11.61 10.09 1.35
C PHE A 147 11.15 10.53 -0.05
N MET A 148 9.88 10.28 -0.37
CA MET A 148 9.30 10.62 -1.68
C MET A 148 9.11 12.12 -1.88
N THR A 149 8.80 12.87 -0.81
CA THR A 149 8.46 14.30 -0.88
C THR A 149 9.65 15.23 -0.67
N LYS A 150 10.74 14.78 -0.06
CA LYS A 150 11.97 15.57 0.04
C LYS A 150 12.64 15.72 -1.33
N GLU A 151 13.09 16.91 -1.61
CA GLU A 151 13.94 17.25 -2.76
C GLU A 151 15.34 16.63 -2.66
#